data_0b836d30c4e382ae197e7ebac13f8be2
#
_entry.id   0b836d30c4e382ae197e7ebac13f8be2
#
_cell.length_a   1.000
_cell.length_b   1.000
_cell.length_c   1.000
_cell.angle_alpha   90.00
_cell.angle_beta   90.00
_cell.angle_gamma   90.00
#
_symmetry.space_group_name_H-M   'P 1'
#
loop_
_entity.id
_entity.type
_entity.pdbx_description
1 polymer ?
#
loop_
_entity_poly.entity_id
_entity_poly.type
_entity_poly.pdbx_seq_one_letter_code
_entity_poly.pdbx_strand_id
1 'polypeptide(L)'
;LGVSATICPLQVKKQLLRIDIPVMLAATVLLTILFWNGTLGRTEGLFFLTGIIIYTLFSLFHSRKHGEEGPSQELEEQPGHWIADTLAIVGGLVVLVFASRLLVDNAISIAKELGVSEAVIGLTIVAAGTSMPELATSIVAAYKRKTDIAIGNIVGSNLFNILAIAGSCSLIHPIEANNVNYIDLLVMLGISVLLLPLVKSGQKISRTEGFVLVLFYVIYMFWLLRDTF
;
A
#
# COMPACT_ATOMS: atom_id res chain seq x y z
N LEU A 1 5.32 0.80 -5.57
CA LEU A 1 6.03 -0.33 -6.15
C LEU A 1 6.82 0.09 -7.39
N GLY A 2 6.16 0.67 -8.42
CA GLY A 2 6.81 1.06 -9.68
C GLY A 2 8.00 1.98 -9.49
N VAL A 3 7.85 3.05 -8.70
CA VAL A 3 8.94 3.99 -8.40
C VAL A 3 10.13 3.28 -7.72
N SER A 4 9.88 2.47 -6.70
CA SER A 4 10.95 1.75 -5.99
C SER A 4 11.68 0.76 -6.90
N ALA A 5 10.94 0.03 -7.76
CA ALA A 5 11.52 -0.91 -8.72
C ALA A 5 12.37 -0.22 -9.81
N THR A 6 11.99 0.99 -10.21
CA THR A 6 12.77 1.80 -11.17
C THR A 6 14.12 2.23 -10.58
N ILE A 7 14.15 2.55 -9.28
CA ILE A 7 15.39 2.90 -8.57
C ILE A 7 16.31 1.67 -8.45
N CYS A 8 15.75 0.56 -7.94
CA CYS A 8 16.49 -0.68 -7.74
C CYS A 8 15.57 -1.87 -8.04
N PRO A 9 16.01 -2.86 -8.85
CA PRO A 9 15.24 -4.08 -9.05
C PRO A 9 14.91 -4.72 -7.71
N LEU A 10 13.63 -4.98 -7.47
CA LEU A 10 13.15 -5.46 -6.19
C LEU A 10 13.15 -7.00 -6.18
N GLN A 11 13.95 -7.60 -5.33
CA GLN A 11 13.95 -9.05 -5.12
C GLN A 11 12.81 -9.44 -4.19
N VAL A 12 12.05 -10.47 -4.55
CA VAL A 12 10.89 -10.93 -3.80
C VAL A 12 11.20 -12.24 -3.09
N LYS A 13 11.16 -12.23 -1.77
CA LYS A 13 11.32 -13.45 -0.96
C LYS A 13 10.18 -14.44 -1.25
N LYS A 14 10.49 -15.73 -1.14
CA LYS A 14 9.52 -16.83 -1.38
C LYS A 14 8.29 -16.74 -0.48
N GLN A 15 8.44 -16.25 0.75
CA GLN A 15 7.34 -16.06 1.70
C GLN A 15 6.34 -15.02 1.17
N LEU A 16 6.83 -13.84 0.79
CA LEU A 16 6.00 -12.78 0.17
C LEU A 16 5.23 -13.30 -1.05
N LEU A 17 5.91 -14.09 -1.90
CA LEU A 17 5.29 -14.66 -3.10
C LEU A 17 4.22 -15.71 -2.78
N ARG A 18 4.42 -16.53 -1.74
CA ARG A 18 3.55 -17.68 -1.43
C ARG A 18 2.42 -17.35 -0.47
N ILE A 19 2.58 -16.34 0.37
CA ILE A 19 1.64 -16.03 1.45
C ILE A 19 1.13 -14.60 1.29
N ASP A 20 1.98 -13.59 1.37
CA ASP A 20 1.54 -12.20 1.57
C ASP A 20 0.87 -11.63 0.31
N ILE A 21 1.44 -11.85 -0.87
CA ILE A 21 0.85 -11.40 -2.14
C ILE A 21 -0.48 -12.12 -2.44
N PRO A 22 -0.61 -13.46 -2.31
CA PRO A 22 -1.89 -14.13 -2.45
C PRO A 22 -2.96 -13.66 -1.44
N VAL A 23 -2.59 -13.42 -0.18
CA VAL A 23 -3.52 -12.90 0.83
C VAL A 23 -3.95 -11.47 0.48
N MET A 24 -3.01 -10.62 0.05
CA MET A 24 -3.33 -9.27 -0.42
C MET A 24 -4.29 -9.31 -1.62
N LEU A 25 -4.04 -10.19 -2.58
CA LEU A 25 -4.91 -10.35 -3.74
C LEU A 25 -6.31 -10.86 -3.34
N ALA A 26 -6.38 -11.85 -2.44
CA ALA A 26 -7.65 -12.33 -1.91
C ALA A 26 -8.43 -11.21 -1.20
N ALA A 27 -7.76 -10.39 -0.39
CA ALA A 27 -8.36 -9.24 0.25
C ALA A 27 -8.87 -8.20 -0.77
N THR A 28 -8.11 -7.95 -1.84
CA THR A 28 -8.51 -7.03 -2.92
C THR A 28 -9.73 -7.56 -3.69
N VAL A 29 -9.75 -8.86 -4.01
CA VAL A 29 -10.90 -9.52 -4.67
C VAL A 29 -12.15 -9.43 -3.77
N LEU A 30 -12.00 -9.76 -2.50
CA LEU A 30 -13.11 -9.68 -1.53
C LEU A 30 -13.63 -8.25 -1.39
N LEU A 31 -12.74 -7.26 -1.27
CA LEU A 31 -13.15 -5.86 -1.25
C LEU A 31 -13.92 -5.50 -2.51
N THR A 32 -13.43 -5.88 -3.69
CA THR A 32 -14.09 -5.59 -4.97
C THR A 32 -15.49 -6.22 -5.03
N ILE A 33 -15.65 -7.47 -4.58
CA ILE A 33 -16.94 -8.16 -4.60
C ILE A 33 -17.91 -7.56 -3.58
N LEU A 34 -17.47 -7.33 -2.34
CA LEU A 34 -18.30 -6.84 -1.26
C LEU A 34 -18.69 -5.37 -1.46
N PHE A 35 -17.83 -4.58 -2.07
CA PHE A 35 -18.08 -3.18 -2.35
C PHE A 35 -18.73 -2.92 -3.72
N TRP A 36 -19.10 -3.98 -4.45
CA TRP A 36 -19.70 -3.87 -5.78
C TRP A 36 -21.04 -3.13 -5.79
N ASN A 37 -21.79 -3.21 -4.71
CA ASN A 37 -23.05 -2.47 -4.53
C ASN A 37 -22.85 -1.01 -4.06
N GLY A 38 -21.61 -0.54 -3.93
CA GLY A 38 -21.26 0.81 -3.46
C GLY A 38 -21.34 0.98 -1.94
N THR A 39 -21.61 -0.09 -1.19
CA THR A 39 -21.69 -0.04 0.27
C THR A 39 -20.83 -1.10 0.91
N LEU A 40 -20.11 -0.72 1.98
CA LEU A 40 -19.41 -1.65 2.85
C LEU A 40 -19.97 -1.49 4.26
N GLY A 41 -20.74 -2.47 4.68
CA GLY A 41 -21.46 -2.44 5.95
C GLY A 41 -20.60 -2.88 7.14
N ARG A 42 -21.22 -2.91 8.32
CA ARG A 42 -20.54 -3.28 9.56
C ARG A 42 -20.16 -4.76 9.59
N THR A 43 -20.92 -5.64 8.95
CA THR A 43 -20.65 -7.08 8.87
C THR A 43 -19.40 -7.35 8.04
N GLU A 44 -19.26 -6.70 6.91
CA GLU A 44 -18.08 -6.74 6.05
C GLU A 44 -16.86 -6.14 6.77
N GLY A 45 -17.07 -5.06 7.51
CA GLY A 45 -16.04 -4.44 8.36
C GLY A 45 -15.50 -5.38 9.43
N LEU A 46 -16.38 -6.07 10.13
CA LEU A 46 -16.00 -7.09 11.12
C LEU A 46 -15.22 -8.24 10.47
N PHE A 47 -15.66 -8.67 9.29
CA PHE A 47 -14.98 -9.71 8.53
C PHE A 47 -13.55 -9.31 8.15
N PHE A 48 -13.34 -8.11 7.64
CA PHE A 48 -12.01 -7.59 7.30
C PHE A 48 -11.11 -7.45 8.55
N LEU A 49 -11.62 -6.92 9.65
CA LEU A 49 -10.86 -6.82 10.90
C LEU A 49 -10.47 -8.19 11.46
N THR A 50 -11.35 -9.15 11.37
CA THR A 50 -11.04 -10.53 11.76
C THR A 50 -9.94 -11.09 10.85
N GLY A 51 -10.01 -10.79 9.56
CA GLY A 51 -9.01 -11.19 8.57
C GLY A 51 -7.61 -10.66 8.89
N ILE A 52 -7.45 -9.38 9.26
CA ILE A 52 -6.12 -8.83 9.61
C ILE A 52 -5.57 -9.45 10.90
N ILE A 53 -6.42 -9.72 11.89
CA ILE A 53 -6.00 -10.37 13.13
C ILE A 53 -5.50 -11.79 12.85
N ILE A 54 -6.27 -12.57 12.09
CA ILE A 54 -5.88 -13.93 11.71
C ILE A 54 -4.57 -13.92 10.90
N TYR A 55 -4.48 -13.05 9.90
CA TYR A 55 -3.27 -12.91 9.08
C TYR A 55 -2.04 -12.54 9.92
N THR A 56 -2.16 -11.58 10.83
CA THR A 56 -1.06 -11.15 11.70
C THR A 56 -0.61 -12.27 12.62
N LEU A 57 -1.54 -12.96 13.27
CA LEU A 57 -1.23 -14.09 14.12
C LEU A 57 -0.56 -15.22 13.33
N PHE A 58 -1.14 -15.56 12.17
CA PHE A 58 -0.56 -16.57 11.28
C PHE A 58 0.88 -16.20 10.85
N SER A 59 1.10 -14.97 10.42
CA SER A 59 2.44 -14.49 10.01
C SER A 59 3.46 -14.57 11.13
N LEU A 60 3.07 -14.16 12.36
CA LEU A 60 3.92 -14.25 13.54
C LEU A 60 4.28 -15.71 13.91
N PHE A 61 3.30 -16.61 13.89
CA PHE A 61 3.55 -18.02 14.19
C PHE A 61 4.38 -18.70 13.09
N HIS A 62 4.12 -18.35 11.83
CA HIS A 62 4.85 -18.91 10.70
C HIS A 62 6.33 -18.50 10.74
N SER A 63 6.62 -17.25 10.97
CA SER A 63 7.97 -16.71 11.09
C SER A 63 8.75 -17.39 12.24
N ARG A 64 8.12 -17.55 13.40
CA ARG A 64 8.75 -18.23 14.55
C ARG A 64 9.05 -19.71 14.28
N LYS A 65 8.19 -20.41 13.56
CA LYS A 65 8.33 -21.85 13.32
C LYS A 65 9.39 -22.20 12.29
N HIS A 66 9.60 -21.33 11.30
CA HIS A 66 10.51 -21.61 10.19
C HIS A 66 11.90 -21.01 10.37
N GLY A 67 12.15 -20.36 11.53
CA GLY A 67 13.48 -19.79 11.82
C GLY A 67 13.91 -18.77 10.76
N GLU A 68 12.92 -18.20 10.04
CA GLU A 68 13.22 -17.14 9.09
C GLU A 68 13.77 -15.98 9.91
N GLU A 69 15.07 -15.87 9.87
CA GLU A 69 15.79 -14.75 10.40
C GLU A 69 15.07 -13.50 9.93
N GLY A 70 14.65 -12.67 10.90
CA GLY A 70 14.13 -11.36 10.61
C GLY A 70 15.00 -10.63 9.60
N PRO A 71 14.71 -9.41 9.17
CA PRO A 71 15.41 -8.77 8.06
C PRO A 71 16.91 -8.95 8.21
N SER A 72 17.40 -9.87 7.36
CA SER A 72 18.77 -10.35 7.11
C SER A 72 19.86 -9.93 8.09
N GLN A 73 20.63 -10.92 8.50
CA GLN A 73 21.92 -10.93 9.21
C GLN A 73 23.00 -9.95 8.69
N GLU A 74 22.69 -9.04 7.80
CA GLU A 74 23.62 -8.01 7.33
C GLU A 74 23.53 -6.69 8.11
N LEU A 75 22.71 -6.64 9.14
CA LEU A 75 22.90 -5.61 10.15
C LEU A 75 24.03 -6.13 11.05
N GLU A 76 25.27 -5.70 10.77
CA GLU A 76 26.31 -5.73 11.78
C GLU A 76 25.66 -5.35 13.11
N GLU A 77 25.73 -6.24 14.10
CA GLU A 77 25.31 -5.96 15.47
C GLU A 77 26.19 -4.82 16.02
N GLN A 78 25.90 -3.61 15.57
CA GLN A 78 26.38 -2.46 16.30
C GLN A 78 25.64 -2.49 17.64
N PRO A 79 26.35 -2.38 18.76
CA PRO A 79 25.72 -2.34 20.08
C PRO A 79 24.69 -1.21 20.07
N GLY A 80 23.42 -1.63 19.86
CA GLY A 80 22.35 -0.71 19.52
C GLY A 80 21.95 0.10 20.75
N HIS A 81 21.93 1.40 20.60
CA HIS A 81 21.23 2.30 21.52
C HIS A 81 19.74 2.17 21.22
N TRP A 82 19.10 1.06 21.62
CA TRP A 82 17.71 0.75 21.33
C TRP A 82 16.75 1.93 21.60
N ILE A 83 17.05 2.78 22.60
CA ILE A 83 16.29 4.00 22.91
C ILE A 83 16.46 5.02 21.78
N ALA A 84 17.71 5.25 21.34
CA ALA A 84 17.99 6.20 20.25
C ALA A 84 17.35 5.74 18.93
N ASP A 85 17.41 4.44 18.63
CA ASP A 85 16.80 3.86 17.44
C ASP A 85 15.28 3.97 17.49
N THR A 86 14.67 3.69 18.65
CA THR A 86 13.23 3.85 18.85
C THR A 86 12.81 5.31 18.68
N LEU A 87 13.54 6.24 19.29
CA LEU A 87 13.28 7.68 19.16
C LEU A 87 13.44 8.15 17.70
N ALA A 88 14.45 7.65 16.99
CA ALA A 88 14.66 7.96 15.58
C ALA A 88 13.52 7.43 14.70
N ILE A 89 13.05 6.21 14.95
CA ILE A 89 11.90 5.62 14.23
C ILE A 89 10.63 6.42 14.50
N VAL A 90 10.29 6.64 15.78
CA VAL A 90 9.08 7.37 16.15
C VAL A 90 9.15 8.81 15.66
N GLY A 91 10.28 9.49 15.85
CA GLY A 91 10.48 10.85 15.37
C GLY A 91 10.39 10.96 13.85
N GLY A 92 10.99 10.02 13.14
CA GLY A 92 10.91 9.94 11.66
C GLY A 92 9.49 9.73 11.17
N LEU A 93 8.73 8.84 11.81
CA LEU A 93 7.31 8.61 11.49
C LEU A 93 6.47 9.87 11.75
N VAL A 94 6.65 10.53 12.88
CA VAL A 94 5.94 11.78 13.20
C VAL A 94 6.22 12.85 12.14
N VAL A 95 7.48 13.04 11.78
CA VAL A 95 7.88 14.02 10.74
C VAL A 95 7.26 13.66 9.40
N LEU A 96 7.30 12.39 8.98
CA LEU A 96 6.71 11.93 7.73
C LEU A 96 5.19 12.17 7.68
N VAL A 97 4.49 11.82 8.74
CA VAL A 97 3.02 12.02 8.83
C VAL A 97 2.68 13.51 8.82
N PHE A 98 3.42 14.33 9.57
CA PHE A 98 3.18 15.77 9.62
C PHE A 98 3.45 16.44 8.26
N ALA A 99 4.58 16.11 7.62
CA ALA A 99 4.92 16.64 6.30
C ALA A 99 3.91 16.21 5.23
N SER A 100 3.46 14.96 5.28
CA SER A 100 2.42 14.42 4.40
C SER A 100 1.09 15.18 4.56
N ARG A 101 0.64 15.40 5.81
CA ARG A 101 -0.57 16.19 6.08
C ARG A 101 -0.46 17.61 5.56
N LEU A 102 0.63 18.30 5.85
CA LEU A 102 0.86 19.65 5.33
C LEU A 102 0.77 19.71 3.81
N LEU A 103 1.38 18.76 3.11
CA LEU A 103 1.34 18.69 1.66
C LEU A 103 -0.09 18.48 1.16
N VAL A 104 -0.82 17.53 1.75
CA VAL A 104 -2.20 17.19 1.36
C VAL A 104 -3.14 18.35 1.60
N ASP A 105 -3.12 18.96 2.79
CA ASP A 105 -4.04 20.04 3.14
C ASP A 105 -3.88 21.26 2.22
N ASN A 106 -2.62 21.63 1.91
CA ASN A 106 -2.34 22.72 0.98
C ASN A 106 -2.73 22.35 -0.47
N ALA A 107 -2.45 21.11 -0.90
CA ALA A 107 -2.81 20.67 -2.24
C ALA A 107 -4.34 20.61 -2.43
N ILE A 108 -5.10 20.18 -1.41
CA ILE A 108 -6.57 20.21 -1.42
C ILE A 108 -7.07 21.65 -1.53
N SER A 109 -6.51 22.59 -0.78
CA SER A 109 -6.90 23.99 -0.81
C SER A 109 -6.72 24.58 -2.20
N ILE A 110 -5.57 24.37 -2.82
CA ILE A 110 -5.27 24.83 -4.19
C ILE A 110 -6.21 24.18 -5.20
N ALA A 111 -6.45 22.86 -5.09
CA ALA A 111 -7.31 22.14 -6.01
C ALA A 111 -8.77 22.63 -5.94
N LYS A 112 -9.27 22.93 -4.73
CA LYS A 112 -10.60 23.52 -4.53
C LYS A 112 -10.71 24.91 -5.15
N GLU A 113 -9.70 25.75 -5.00
CA GLU A 113 -9.65 27.07 -5.64
C GLU A 113 -9.64 26.98 -7.16
N LEU A 114 -9.07 25.92 -7.73
CA LEU A 114 -9.07 25.63 -9.17
C LEU A 114 -10.37 24.95 -9.64
N GLY A 115 -11.36 24.73 -8.76
CA GLY A 115 -12.64 24.14 -9.11
C GLY A 115 -12.63 22.62 -9.31
N VAL A 116 -11.59 21.91 -8.85
CA VAL A 116 -11.48 20.46 -8.94
C VAL A 116 -12.51 19.80 -8.02
N SER A 117 -13.24 18.80 -8.51
CA SER A 117 -14.27 18.11 -7.73
C SER A 117 -13.69 17.35 -6.54
N GLU A 118 -14.48 17.23 -5.45
CA GLU A 118 -14.04 16.53 -4.24
C GLU A 118 -13.73 15.05 -4.48
N ALA A 119 -14.42 14.39 -5.39
CA ALA A 119 -14.16 13.00 -5.78
C ALA A 119 -12.76 12.86 -6.40
N VAL A 120 -12.41 13.75 -7.33
CA VAL A 120 -11.08 13.74 -7.96
C VAL A 120 -9.99 14.09 -6.95
N ILE A 121 -10.21 15.07 -6.08
CA ILE A 121 -9.28 15.40 -4.99
C ILE A 121 -9.04 14.17 -4.11
N GLY A 122 -10.07 13.45 -3.73
CA GLY A 122 -9.99 12.24 -2.93
C GLY A 122 -9.18 11.12 -3.60
N LEU A 123 -9.51 10.82 -4.86
CA LEU A 123 -8.85 9.74 -5.63
C LEU A 123 -7.42 10.07 -6.06
N THR A 124 -7.03 11.35 -6.07
CA THR A 124 -5.70 11.79 -6.51
C THR A 124 -4.86 12.29 -5.35
N ILE A 125 -5.15 13.49 -4.86
CA ILE A 125 -4.31 14.21 -3.90
C ILE A 125 -4.32 13.51 -2.54
N VAL A 126 -5.51 13.15 -2.04
CA VAL A 126 -5.63 12.49 -0.73
C VAL A 126 -5.04 11.09 -0.81
N ALA A 127 -5.36 10.31 -1.85
CA ALA A 127 -4.85 8.97 -2.02
C ALA A 127 -3.32 8.95 -2.16
N ALA A 128 -2.75 9.83 -2.97
CA ALA A 128 -1.29 9.97 -3.10
C ALA A 128 -0.66 10.44 -1.79
N GLY A 129 -1.26 11.43 -1.14
CA GLY A 129 -0.72 12.04 0.07
C GLY A 129 -0.72 11.12 1.28
N THR A 130 -1.76 10.32 1.47
CA THR A 130 -1.80 9.32 2.54
C THR A 130 -0.78 8.20 2.34
N SER A 131 -0.38 7.93 1.09
CA SER A 131 0.65 6.94 0.76
C SER A 131 2.07 7.52 0.65
N MET A 132 2.26 8.82 0.92
CA MET A 132 3.58 9.45 0.89
C MET A 132 4.58 8.87 1.90
N PRO A 133 4.20 8.56 3.17
CA PRO A 133 5.09 7.90 4.12
C PRO A 133 5.60 6.56 3.60
N GLU A 134 4.71 5.73 3.05
CA GLU A 134 5.04 4.44 2.48
C GLU A 134 5.94 4.57 1.24
N LEU A 135 5.64 5.56 0.40
CA LEU A 135 6.45 5.85 -0.78
C LEU A 135 7.87 6.24 -0.38
N ALA A 136 8.01 7.18 0.56
CA ALA A 136 9.30 7.65 1.05
C ALA A 136 10.12 6.50 1.67
N THR A 137 9.50 5.70 2.54
CA THR A 137 10.11 4.53 3.18
C THR A 137 10.59 3.51 2.14
N SER A 138 9.73 3.19 1.16
CA SER A 138 10.05 2.22 0.11
C SER A 138 11.12 2.73 -0.86
N ILE A 139 11.16 4.02 -1.17
CA ILE A 139 12.22 4.64 -1.97
C ILE A 139 13.57 4.55 -1.24
N VAL A 140 13.60 4.92 0.03
CA VAL A 140 14.84 4.86 0.84
C VAL A 140 15.33 3.42 0.99
N ALA A 141 14.41 2.47 1.22
CA ALA A 141 14.74 1.05 1.30
C ALA A 141 15.31 0.53 -0.04
N ALA A 142 14.69 0.89 -1.18
CA ALA A 142 15.17 0.53 -2.51
C ALA A 142 16.55 1.16 -2.80
N TYR A 143 16.74 2.43 -2.45
CA TYR A 143 18.02 3.11 -2.61
C TYR A 143 19.14 2.42 -1.78
N LYS A 144 18.82 2.00 -0.56
CA LYS A 144 19.72 1.22 0.31
C LYS A 144 19.82 -0.26 -0.08
N ARG A 145 19.22 -0.69 -1.18
CA ARG A 145 19.14 -2.08 -1.67
C ARG A 145 18.49 -3.06 -0.70
N LYS A 146 17.73 -2.56 0.28
CA LYS A 146 16.92 -3.38 1.20
C LYS A 146 15.56 -3.69 0.56
N THR A 147 15.59 -4.48 -0.49
CA THR A 147 14.45 -4.69 -1.40
C THR A 147 13.30 -5.43 -0.74
N ASP A 148 13.59 -6.31 0.20
CA ASP A 148 12.61 -7.03 1.03
C ASP A 148 11.79 -6.08 1.91
N ILE A 149 12.43 -5.07 2.51
CA ILE A 149 11.75 -4.02 3.27
C ILE A 149 10.85 -3.19 2.34
N ALA A 150 11.34 -2.81 1.16
CA ALA A 150 10.55 -2.03 0.20
C ALA A 150 9.27 -2.76 -0.22
N ILE A 151 9.38 -4.04 -0.62
CA ILE A 151 8.21 -4.83 -1.04
C ILE A 151 7.31 -5.16 0.14
N GLY A 152 7.89 -5.55 1.27
CA GLY A 152 7.13 -5.86 2.49
C GLY A 152 6.29 -4.67 2.94
N ASN A 153 6.84 -3.45 2.92
CA ASN A 153 6.12 -2.22 3.23
C ASN A 153 4.95 -1.99 2.26
N ILE A 154 5.15 -2.19 0.95
CA ILE A 154 4.11 -1.98 -0.06
C ILE A 154 2.97 -3.01 0.08
N VAL A 155 3.30 -4.30 0.18
CA VAL A 155 2.28 -5.35 0.34
C VAL A 155 1.57 -5.25 1.69
N GLY A 156 2.33 -4.97 2.75
CA GLY A 156 1.81 -4.81 4.11
C GLY A 156 0.86 -3.61 4.22
N SER A 157 1.21 -2.47 3.63
CA SER A 157 0.33 -1.28 3.65
C SER A 157 -0.97 -1.52 2.87
N ASN A 158 -0.94 -2.22 1.73
CA ASN A 158 -2.17 -2.60 1.02
C ASN A 158 -3.07 -3.50 1.88
N LEU A 159 -2.50 -4.54 2.51
CA LEU A 159 -3.25 -5.40 3.42
C LEU A 159 -3.84 -4.63 4.59
N PHE A 160 -3.05 -3.75 5.20
CA PHE A 160 -3.49 -2.92 6.30
C PHE A 160 -4.60 -1.96 5.89
N ASN A 161 -4.49 -1.31 4.74
CA ASN A 161 -5.51 -0.38 4.24
C ASN A 161 -6.84 -1.10 3.94
N ILE A 162 -6.80 -2.30 3.36
CA ILE A 162 -8.01 -3.06 3.05
C ILE A 162 -8.60 -3.67 4.31
N LEU A 163 -7.81 -4.43 5.06
CA LEU A 163 -8.33 -5.25 6.15
C LEU A 163 -8.52 -4.45 7.45
N ALA A 164 -7.55 -3.60 7.81
CA ALA A 164 -7.62 -2.85 9.06
C ALA A 164 -8.36 -1.52 8.89
N ILE A 165 -7.95 -0.65 7.95
CA ILE A 165 -8.53 0.69 7.82
C ILE A 165 -9.96 0.61 7.28
N ALA A 166 -10.19 0.01 6.10
CA ALA A 166 -11.53 -0.11 5.55
C ALA A 166 -12.43 -0.94 6.46
N GLY A 167 -11.88 -1.99 7.10
CA GLY A 167 -12.58 -2.80 8.10
C GLY A 167 -13.02 -1.96 9.32
N SER A 168 -12.13 -1.17 9.91
CA SER A 168 -12.45 -0.33 11.07
C SER A 168 -13.43 0.78 10.71
N CYS A 169 -13.21 1.46 9.58
CA CYS A 169 -14.09 2.53 9.14
C CYS A 169 -15.51 2.02 8.92
N SER A 170 -15.68 0.91 8.19
CA SER A 170 -17.02 0.35 7.91
C SER A 170 -17.71 -0.22 9.15
N LEU A 171 -16.95 -0.70 10.15
CA LEU A 171 -17.50 -1.15 11.43
C LEU A 171 -18.07 0.01 12.24
N ILE A 172 -17.35 1.15 12.27
CA ILE A 172 -17.79 2.36 13.01
C ILE A 172 -18.96 3.01 12.26
N HIS A 173 -18.77 3.26 10.98
CA HIS A 173 -19.75 3.87 10.09
C HIS A 173 -19.72 3.16 8.73
N PRO A 174 -20.86 2.59 8.25
CA PRO A 174 -20.90 1.99 6.92
C PRO A 174 -20.35 2.96 5.88
N ILE A 175 -19.48 2.47 5.01
CA ILE A 175 -18.91 3.27 3.92
C ILE A 175 -19.90 3.20 2.77
N GLU A 176 -20.45 4.35 2.39
CA GLU A 176 -21.33 4.51 1.23
C GLU A 176 -20.62 5.35 0.19
N ALA A 177 -20.44 4.80 -0.98
CA ALA A 177 -19.82 5.50 -2.09
C ALA A 177 -20.82 5.59 -3.24
N ASN A 178 -21.63 6.62 -3.21
CA ASN A 178 -22.69 6.87 -4.21
C ASN A 178 -22.13 7.10 -5.63
N ASN A 179 -20.81 7.30 -5.77
CA ASN A 179 -20.16 7.65 -7.03
C ASN A 179 -18.88 6.80 -7.28
N VAL A 180 -18.75 5.61 -6.68
CA VAL A 180 -17.64 4.73 -7.05
C VAL A 180 -17.83 4.24 -8.47
N ASN A 181 -16.92 4.62 -9.32
CA ASN A 181 -16.87 4.08 -10.67
C ASN A 181 -16.35 2.64 -10.61
N TYR A 182 -17.10 1.68 -11.16
CA TYR A 182 -16.66 0.28 -11.27
C TYR A 182 -15.29 0.14 -11.95
N ILE A 183 -14.94 1.09 -12.81
CA ILE A 183 -13.63 1.14 -13.46
C ILE A 183 -12.51 1.26 -12.44
N ASP A 184 -12.67 2.06 -11.38
CA ASP A 184 -11.64 2.24 -10.35
C ASP A 184 -11.40 0.95 -9.57
N LEU A 185 -12.47 0.21 -9.24
CA LEU A 185 -12.39 -1.11 -8.62
C LEU A 185 -11.71 -2.13 -9.52
N LEU A 186 -12.04 -2.11 -10.82
CA LEU A 186 -11.42 -3.02 -11.80
C LEU A 186 -9.95 -2.67 -12.06
N VAL A 187 -9.57 -1.40 -12.09
CA VAL A 187 -8.18 -0.96 -12.20
C VAL A 187 -7.38 -1.40 -10.98
N MET A 188 -7.92 -1.19 -9.76
CA MET A 188 -7.29 -1.66 -8.52
C MET A 188 -7.07 -3.18 -8.54
N LEU A 189 -8.09 -3.94 -8.91
CA LEU A 189 -8.03 -5.40 -9.03
C LEU A 189 -7.04 -5.82 -10.12
N GLY A 190 -7.09 -5.20 -11.30
CA GLY A 190 -6.23 -5.49 -12.43
C GLY A 190 -4.75 -5.29 -12.12
N ILE A 191 -4.39 -4.18 -11.48
CA ILE A 191 -3.01 -3.92 -11.04
C ILE A 191 -2.57 -4.94 -9.98
N SER A 192 -3.45 -5.30 -9.05
CA SER A 192 -3.16 -6.30 -8.02
C SER A 192 -2.93 -7.69 -8.63
N VAL A 193 -3.75 -8.09 -9.61
CA VAL A 193 -3.59 -9.36 -10.35
C VAL A 193 -2.31 -9.35 -11.18
N LEU A 194 -1.99 -8.23 -11.84
CA LEU A 194 -0.79 -8.07 -12.65
C LEU A 194 0.50 -8.27 -11.84
N LEU A 195 0.47 -8.00 -10.54
CA LEU A 195 1.62 -8.22 -9.67
C LEU A 195 2.06 -9.68 -9.64
N LEU A 196 1.13 -10.65 -9.69
CA LEU A 196 1.46 -12.08 -9.65
C LEU A 196 2.39 -12.55 -10.78
N PRO A 197 2.09 -12.33 -12.07
CA PRO A 197 2.99 -12.73 -13.15
C PRO A 197 4.31 -11.96 -13.11
N LEU A 198 4.30 -10.67 -12.77
CA LEU A 198 5.52 -9.87 -12.65
C LEU A 198 6.48 -10.46 -11.62
N VAL A 199 5.98 -10.83 -10.45
CA VAL A 199 6.82 -11.40 -9.39
C VAL A 199 7.22 -12.84 -9.70
N LYS A 200 6.36 -13.65 -10.36
CA LYS A 200 6.68 -15.03 -10.73
C LYS A 200 7.75 -15.14 -11.81
N SER A 201 7.88 -14.17 -12.71
CA SER A 201 8.78 -14.22 -13.88
C SER A 201 10.27 -14.17 -13.55
N GLY A 202 10.67 -14.20 -12.28
CA GLY A 202 12.09 -14.24 -11.91
C GLY A 202 12.33 -13.92 -10.44
N GLN A 203 11.29 -13.94 -9.63
CA GLN A 203 11.32 -13.55 -8.21
C GLN A 203 11.92 -12.14 -8.00
N LYS A 204 11.79 -11.30 -9.01
CA LYS A 204 12.25 -9.90 -8.98
C LYS A 204 11.34 -9.05 -9.85
N ILE A 205 11.18 -7.82 -9.47
CA ILE A 205 10.55 -6.80 -10.32
C ILE A 205 11.70 -5.97 -10.91
N SER A 206 11.85 -6.01 -12.20
CA SER A 206 12.88 -5.29 -12.95
C SER A 206 12.59 -3.78 -13.03
N ARG A 207 13.60 -2.99 -13.42
CA ARG A 207 13.41 -1.55 -13.64
C ARG A 207 12.41 -1.24 -14.75
N THR A 208 12.41 -2.04 -15.82
CA THR A 208 11.47 -1.90 -16.93
C THR A 208 10.04 -2.16 -16.51
N GLU A 209 9.80 -3.21 -15.73
CA GLU A 209 8.48 -3.50 -15.17
C GLU A 209 8.04 -2.39 -14.18
N GLY A 210 8.98 -1.89 -13.37
CA GLY A 210 8.74 -0.74 -12.51
C GLY A 210 8.32 0.51 -13.29
N PHE A 211 9.02 0.82 -14.37
CA PHE A 211 8.68 1.94 -15.26
C PHE A 211 7.30 1.76 -15.90
N VAL A 212 6.99 0.56 -16.39
CA VAL A 212 5.67 0.23 -16.95
C VAL A 212 4.55 0.44 -15.93
N LEU A 213 4.75 0.02 -14.68
CA LEU A 213 3.76 0.25 -13.60
C LEU A 213 3.55 1.75 -13.33
N VAL A 214 4.61 2.55 -13.33
CA VAL A 214 4.50 4.02 -13.20
C VAL A 214 3.76 4.61 -14.38
N LEU A 215 4.06 4.17 -15.60
CA LEU A 215 3.38 4.64 -16.81
C LEU A 215 1.89 4.32 -16.77
N PHE A 216 1.50 3.11 -16.37
CA PHE A 216 0.09 2.75 -16.17
C PHE A 216 -0.60 3.67 -15.16
N TYR A 217 0.05 3.97 -14.04
CA TYR A 217 -0.51 4.89 -13.05
C TYR A 217 -0.70 6.29 -13.63
N VAL A 218 0.28 6.82 -14.34
CA VAL A 218 0.21 8.13 -14.98
C VAL A 218 -0.93 8.18 -16.01
N ILE A 219 -1.06 7.14 -16.85
CA ILE A 219 -2.15 7.05 -17.84
C ILE A 219 -3.50 7.02 -17.14
N TYR A 220 -3.65 6.23 -16.06
CA TYR A 220 -4.88 6.19 -15.27
C TYR A 220 -5.21 7.55 -14.67
N MET A 221 -4.22 8.26 -14.12
CA MET A 221 -4.40 9.61 -13.57
C MET A 221 -4.85 10.60 -14.65
N PHE A 222 -4.27 10.56 -15.85
CA PHE A 222 -4.71 11.39 -16.96
C PHE A 222 -6.16 11.06 -17.38
N TRP A 223 -6.51 9.78 -17.41
CA TRP A 223 -7.87 9.37 -17.72
C TRP A 223 -8.86 9.85 -16.65
N LEU A 224 -8.52 9.75 -15.38
CA LEU A 224 -9.35 10.20 -14.26
C LEU A 224 -9.55 11.72 -14.28
N LEU A 225 -8.51 12.48 -14.65
CA LEU A 225 -8.54 13.95 -14.67
C LEU A 225 -9.21 14.55 -15.90
N ARG A 226 -9.32 13.78 -17.01
CA ARG A 226 -9.84 14.32 -18.29
C ARG A 226 -11.28 14.88 -18.19
N ASP A 227 -12.11 14.29 -17.32
CA ASP A 227 -13.51 14.68 -17.15
C ASP A 227 -13.67 15.84 -16.12
N THR A 228 -12.55 16.34 -15.61
CA THR A 228 -12.51 17.42 -14.60
C THR A 228 -12.24 18.79 -15.24
N PHE A 229 -11.63 18.80 -16.43
CA PHE A 229 -11.35 19.98 -17.23
C PHE A 229 -12.12 19.93 -18.56
#